data_7551c99c4f5efc2b584f857ddda417ec
#
_entry.id   7551c99c4f5efc2b584f857ddda417ec
#
_cell.length_a   1.000
_cell.length_b   1.000
_cell.length_c   1.000
_cell.angle_alpha   90.00
_cell.angle_beta   90.00
_cell.angle_gamma   90.00
#
_symmetry.space_group_name_H-M   'P 1'
#
loop_
_entity.id
_entity.type
_entity.pdbx_description
1 polymer ?
#
loop_
_entity_poly.entity_id
_entity_poly.type
_entity_poly.pdbx_seq_one_letter_code
_entity_poly.pdbx_strand_id
1 'polypeptide(L)'
;LYVARTTYLCWAHLAEAVREGKNQYLKTFGVPSEELFSAIYRSEGERLQFLRGLGDVWSVEGRGVLAAFDLSPFPLVCDLGGCSGALAKECTSLYAGCHVTVFDMPDVVQMAKRHFSFPEDGRISFREGDFFKDPLPEADLYLLARVLHDWTDDKCSRLLARIHGACRTGGGILVIESLLDADGRGPLTTQLYSLNMLVQTEGRERTPAQYRALLAPAGFHDIQCRRTGGTYDAILARK
;
A
#
# COMPACT_ATOMS: atom_id res chain seq x y z
N LEU A 1 17.88 4.08 5.78
CA LEU A 1 18.62 2.88 6.22
C LEU A 1 18.09 1.61 5.54
N TYR A 2 16.77 1.37 5.45
CA TYR A 2 16.19 0.20 4.78
C TYR A 2 16.66 0.08 3.33
N VAL A 3 16.55 1.17 2.55
CA VAL A 3 16.97 1.19 1.14
C VAL A 3 18.45 0.77 0.99
N ALA A 4 19.35 1.31 1.83
CA ALA A 4 20.77 0.99 1.76
C ALA A 4 21.11 -0.44 2.17
N ARG A 5 20.37 -1.04 3.11
CA ARG A 5 20.65 -2.35 3.69
C ARG A 5 19.89 -3.50 3.03
N THR A 6 18.80 -3.22 2.37
CA THR A 6 17.94 -4.24 1.77
C THR A 6 17.74 -4.00 0.28
N THR A 7 17.11 -2.91 -0.10
CA THR A 7 16.78 -2.61 -1.50
C THR A 7 18.04 -2.58 -2.38
N TYR A 8 19.06 -1.84 -1.98
CA TYR A 8 20.30 -1.71 -2.75
C TYR A 8 21.00 -3.05 -2.98
N LEU A 9 20.99 -3.94 -1.97
CA LEU A 9 21.58 -5.27 -2.11
C LEU A 9 20.78 -6.17 -3.07
N CYS A 10 19.44 -6.08 -3.06
CA CYS A 10 18.61 -6.78 -4.05
C CYS A 10 18.87 -6.25 -5.47
N TRP A 11 19.08 -4.95 -5.64
CA TRP A 11 19.39 -4.34 -6.94
C TRP A 11 20.73 -4.81 -7.54
N ALA A 12 21.69 -5.28 -6.74
CA ALA A 12 22.89 -5.92 -7.25
C ALA A 12 22.59 -7.17 -8.12
N HIS A 13 21.39 -7.75 -7.97
CA HIS A 13 20.91 -8.91 -8.73
C HIS A 13 19.81 -8.53 -9.76
N LEU A 14 19.76 -7.27 -10.21
CA LEU A 14 18.74 -6.82 -11.16
C LEU A 14 18.76 -7.60 -12.49
N ALA A 15 19.95 -7.94 -13.00
CA ALA A 15 20.09 -8.68 -14.24
C ALA A 15 19.47 -10.10 -14.14
N GLU A 16 19.63 -10.73 -12.98
CA GLU A 16 19.02 -12.01 -12.68
C GLU A 16 17.50 -11.87 -12.52
N ALA A 17 17.03 -10.86 -11.81
CA ALA A 17 15.60 -10.57 -11.66
C ALA A 17 14.90 -10.41 -13.01
N VAL A 18 15.54 -9.70 -13.96
CA VAL A 18 15.00 -9.53 -15.33
C VAL A 18 14.94 -10.86 -16.10
N ARG A 19 15.99 -11.70 -15.97
CA ARG A 19 16.02 -13.00 -16.67
C ARG A 19 15.05 -14.02 -16.10
N GLU A 20 14.85 -14.00 -14.78
CA GLU A 20 14.07 -15.00 -14.05
C GLU A 20 12.61 -14.58 -13.82
N GLY A 21 12.31 -13.28 -13.93
CA GLY A 21 11.00 -12.73 -13.58
C GLY A 21 10.65 -12.93 -12.11
N LYS A 22 11.65 -12.86 -11.20
CA LYS A 22 11.50 -13.17 -9.77
C LYS A 22 12.24 -12.17 -8.89
N ASN A 23 11.73 -11.98 -7.68
CA ASN A 23 12.48 -11.24 -6.67
C ASN A 23 13.78 -11.97 -6.27
N GLN A 24 14.70 -11.25 -5.64
CA GLN A 24 16.06 -11.74 -5.43
C GLN A 24 16.43 -11.92 -3.94
N TYR A 25 15.44 -12.06 -3.05
CA TYR A 25 15.70 -12.28 -1.61
C TYR A 25 16.47 -13.55 -1.33
N LEU A 26 16.18 -14.63 -2.05
CA LEU A 26 16.91 -15.90 -1.88
C LEU A 26 18.39 -15.74 -2.20
N LYS A 27 18.75 -15.06 -3.29
CA LYS A 27 20.15 -14.84 -3.67
C LYS A 27 20.85 -13.83 -2.77
N THR A 28 20.13 -12.80 -2.33
CA THR A 28 20.68 -11.71 -1.56
C THR A 28 20.90 -12.08 -0.10
N PHE A 29 19.93 -12.78 0.50
CA PHE A 29 19.86 -13.03 1.96
C PHE A 29 19.69 -14.50 2.34
N GLY A 30 19.61 -15.42 1.38
CA GLY A 30 19.36 -16.84 1.64
C GLY A 30 17.95 -17.13 2.16
N VAL A 31 17.01 -16.20 2.03
CA VAL A 31 15.65 -16.34 2.55
C VAL A 31 14.69 -16.70 1.41
N PRO A 32 13.97 -17.84 1.48
CA PRO A 32 12.93 -18.17 0.52
C PRO A 32 11.85 -17.09 0.47
N SER A 33 11.33 -16.80 -0.71
CA SER A 33 10.39 -15.71 -0.95
C SER A 33 8.99 -16.17 -1.36
N GLU A 34 8.64 -17.43 -1.06
CA GLU A 34 7.29 -17.96 -1.29
C GLU A 34 6.24 -17.19 -0.51
N GLU A 35 6.61 -16.68 0.67
CA GLU A 35 5.82 -15.73 1.45
C GLU A 35 6.54 -14.38 1.46
N LEU A 36 6.14 -13.48 0.57
CA LEU A 36 6.80 -12.20 0.30
C LEU A 36 7.17 -11.42 1.56
N PHE A 37 6.19 -11.20 2.44
CA PHE A 37 6.43 -10.39 3.64
C PHE A 37 7.28 -11.09 4.71
N SER A 38 7.35 -12.42 4.72
CA SER A 38 8.31 -13.14 5.56
C SER A 38 9.75 -12.82 5.17
N ALA A 39 10.02 -12.62 3.87
CA ALA A 39 11.33 -12.23 3.39
C ALA A 39 11.65 -10.74 3.68
N ILE A 40 10.67 -9.85 3.49
CA ILE A 40 10.81 -8.40 3.79
C ILE A 40 10.99 -8.20 5.31
N TYR A 41 10.24 -8.91 6.14
CA TYR A 41 10.24 -8.81 7.60
C TYR A 41 11.14 -9.84 8.30
N ARG A 42 12.22 -10.28 7.65
CA ARG A 42 13.10 -11.37 8.09
C ARG A 42 13.70 -11.19 9.49
N SER A 43 13.63 -10.01 10.06
CA SER A 43 13.98 -9.73 11.46
C SER A 43 13.15 -8.56 12.01
N GLU A 44 13.04 -8.45 13.35
CA GLU A 44 12.37 -7.33 14.03
C GLU A 44 13.01 -5.98 13.64
N GLY A 45 14.33 -5.93 13.55
CA GLY A 45 15.06 -4.72 13.15
C GLY A 45 14.76 -4.29 11.71
N GLU A 46 14.70 -5.22 10.76
CA GLU A 46 14.36 -4.92 9.37
C GLU A 46 12.91 -4.46 9.23
N ARG A 47 11.99 -5.12 9.94
CA ARG A 47 10.59 -4.73 10.00
C ARG A 47 10.43 -3.31 10.53
N LEU A 48 11.08 -2.97 11.65
CA LEU A 48 11.03 -1.61 12.20
C LEU A 48 11.60 -0.56 11.25
N GLN A 49 12.70 -0.87 10.57
CA GLN A 49 13.27 0.04 9.57
C GLN A 49 12.34 0.23 8.37
N PHE A 50 11.65 -0.82 7.93
CA PHE A 50 10.65 -0.73 6.86
C PHE A 50 9.48 0.18 7.29
N LEU A 51 8.90 -0.05 8.47
CA LEU A 51 7.80 0.76 9.00
C LEU A 51 8.18 2.23 9.16
N ARG A 52 9.40 2.52 9.64
CA ARG A 52 9.91 3.90 9.75
C ARG A 52 10.07 4.54 8.37
N GLY A 53 10.67 3.83 7.42
CA GLY A 53 10.84 4.35 6.06
C GLY A 53 9.52 4.70 5.36
N LEU A 54 8.49 3.86 5.51
CA LEU A 54 7.15 4.18 5.01
C LEU A 54 6.49 5.33 5.80
N GLY A 55 6.68 5.37 7.11
CA GLY A 55 6.21 6.48 7.94
C GLY A 55 6.79 7.82 7.49
N ASP A 56 8.09 7.87 7.19
CA ASP A 56 8.77 9.07 6.68
C ASP A 56 8.19 9.51 5.32
N VAL A 57 7.87 8.55 4.43
CA VAL A 57 7.22 8.85 3.15
C VAL A 57 5.86 9.52 3.37
N TRP A 58 5.01 8.95 4.22
CA TRP A 58 3.67 9.49 4.44
C TRP A 58 3.67 10.79 5.24
N SER A 59 4.68 11.07 6.04
CA SER A 59 4.83 12.39 6.69
C SER A 59 5.09 13.53 5.70
N VAL A 60 5.62 13.21 4.50
CA VAL A 60 5.89 14.18 3.43
C VAL A 60 4.78 14.19 2.39
N GLU A 61 4.37 13.03 1.91
CA GLU A 61 3.46 12.87 0.76
C GLU A 61 1.99 12.66 1.17
N GLY A 62 1.74 12.17 2.39
CA GLY A 62 0.43 11.71 2.84
C GLY A 62 -0.68 12.74 2.72
N ARG A 63 -0.39 14.00 3.12
CA ARG A 63 -1.35 15.09 3.03
C ARG A 63 -1.75 15.39 1.59
N GLY A 64 -0.80 15.39 0.66
CA GLY A 64 -1.04 15.67 -0.75
C GLY A 64 -1.93 14.61 -1.42
N VAL A 65 -1.66 13.34 -1.17
CA VAL A 65 -2.44 12.24 -1.76
C VAL A 65 -3.85 12.12 -1.16
N LEU A 66 -4.01 12.37 0.14
CA LEU A 66 -5.32 12.35 0.81
C LEU A 66 -6.19 13.56 0.42
N ALA A 67 -5.58 14.71 0.15
CA ALA A 67 -6.29 15.91 -0.31
C ALA A 67 -6.61 15.90 -1.81
N ALA A 68 -6.15 14.90 -2.57
CA ALA A 68 -6.46 14.77 -3.99
C ALA A 68 -7.96 14.64 -4.25
N PHE A 69 -8.72 14.08 -3.30
CA PHE A 69 -10.17 13.98 -3.35
C PHE A 69 -10.77 14.47 -2.03
N ASP A 70 -12.03 14.89 -2.04
CA ASP A 70 -12.77 15.14 -0.80
C ASP A 70 -13.18 13.78 -0.18
N LEU A 71 -12.57 13.46 0.96
CA LEU A 71 -12.85 12.23 1.71
C LEU A 71 -13.80 12.46 2.90
N SER A 72 -14.29 13.69 3.11
CA SER A 72 -15.21 14.03 4.21
C SER A 72 -16.50 13.20 4.25
N PRO A 73 -17.02 12.67 3.11
CA PRO A 73 -18.21 11.80 3.13
C PRO A 73 -17.96 10.41 3.74
N PHE A 74 -16.72 10.05 4.08
CA PHE A 74 -16.37 8.71 4.56
C PHE A 74 -15.91 8.73 6.03
N PRO A 75 -16.83 8.67 7.00
CA PRO A 75 -16.46 8.73 8.42
C PRO A 75 -15.71 7.51 8.94
N LEU A 76 -15.93 6.33 8.35
CA LEU A 76 -15.24 5.10 8.75
C LEU A 76 -14.25 4.67 7.66
N VAL A 77 -12.97 4.74 7.98
CA VAL A 77 -11.87 4.45 7.04
C VAL A 77 -11.11 3.21 7.51
N CYS A 78 -10.77 2.33 6.59
CA CYS A 78 -9.84 1.22 6.82
C CYS A 78 -8.56 1.46 6.02
N ASP A 79 -7.44 1.68 6.72
CA ASP A 79 -6.09 1.75 6.14
C ASP A 79 -5.54 0.31 6.07
N LEU A 80 -5.68 -0.30 4.89
CA LEU A 80 -5.38 -1.72 4.66
C LEU A 80 -3.92 -1.90 4.29
N GLY A 81 -3.15 -2.60 5.12
CA GLY A 81 -1.70 -2.62 5.03
C GLY A 81 -1.07 -1.32 5.52
N GLY A 82 -1.71 -0.65 6.50
CA GLY A 82 -1.35 0.71 6.94
C GLY A 82 -0.06 0.82 7.75
N CYS A 83 0.65 -0.30 7.97
CA CYS A 83 1.99 -0.37 8.58
C CYS A 83 2.11 0.42 9.89
N SER A 84 2.87 1.52 9.86
CA SER A 84 3.13 2.38 11.02
C SER A 84 1.92 3.24 11.44
N GLY A 85 0.84 3.28 10.67
CA GLY A 85 -0.30 4.17 10.88
C GLY A 85 -0.03 5.65 10.55
N ALA A 86 1.07 5.95 9.85
CA ALA A 86 1.41 7.34 9.52
C ALA A 86 0.38 7.98 8.59
N LEU A 87 -0.12 7.24 7.59
CA LEU A 87 -1.17 7.74 6.71
C LEU A 87 -2.51 7.94 7.45
N ALA A 88 -2.84 7.05 8.40
CA ALA A 88 -4.00 7.21 9.27
C ALA A 88 -3.93 8.50 10.11
N LYS A 89 -2.72 8.89 10.59
CA LYS A 89 -2.52 10.17 11.30
C LYS A 89 -2.78 11.37 10.40
N GLU A 90 -2.26 11.36 9.16
CA GLU A 90 -2.53 12.42 8.20
C GLU A 90 -4.03 12.48 7.84
N CYS A 91 -4.70 11.34 7.69
CA CYS A 91 -6.12 11.26 7.41
C CYS A 91 -6.96 11.90 8.54
N THR A 92 -6.74 11.51 9.79
CA THR A 92 -7.45 12.08 10.95
C THR A 92 -7.11 13.55 11.19
N SER A 93 -5.94 14.01 10.79
CA SER A 93 -5.55 15.43 10.85
C SER A 93 -6.30 16.28 9.81
N LEU A 94 -6.51 15.73 8.60
CA LEU A 94 -7.21 16.43 7.52
C LEU A 94 -8.74 16.42 7.70
N TYR A 95 -9.28 15.29 8.18
CA TYR A 95 -10.72 15.04 8.25
C TYR A 95 -11.14 14.78 9.70
N ALA A 96 -11.58 15.81 10.38
CA ALA A 96 -11.89 15.78 11.82
C ALA A 96 -12.98 14.76 12.20
N GLY A 97 -13.90 14.47 11.27
CA GLY A 97 -14.99 13.50 11.46
C GLY A 97 -14.65 12.05 11.16
N CYS A 98 -13.42 11.75 10.70
CA CYS A 98 -13.07 10.38 10.33
C CYS A 98 -12.45 9.58 11.48
N HIS A 99 -12.74 8.28 11.48
CA HIS A 99 -12.11 7.27 12.31
C HIS A 99 -11.40 6.27 11.42
N VAL A 100 -10.14 5.99 11.69
CA VAL A 100 -9.31 5.10 10.86
C VAL A 100 -8.95 3.84 11.62
N THR A 101 -9.29 2.70 11.05
CA THR A 101 -8.78 1.39 11.51
C THR A 101 -7.59 1.00 10.63
N VAL A 102 -6.41 0.96 11.21
CA VAL A 102 -5.21 0.40 10.57
C VAL A 102 -5.32 -1.12 10.66
N PHE A 103 -5.38 -1.80 9.52
CA PHE A 103 -5.44 -3.26 9.45
C PHE A 103 -4.15 -3.80 8.85
N ASP A 104 -3.43 -4.61 9.62
CA ASP A 104 -2.15 -5.17 9.17
C ASP A 104 -1.85 -6.49 9.93
N MET A 105 -0.80 -7.19 9.53
CA MET A 105 -0.37 -8.44 10.17
C MET A 105 -0.08 -8.23 11.66
N PRO A 106 -0.31 -9.26 12.51
CA PRO A 106 -0.18 -9.12 13.97
C PRO A 106 1.15 -8.52 14.43
N ASP A 107 2.25 -9.03 13.88
CA ASP A 107 3.59 -8.55 14.21
C ASP A 107 3.83 -7.08 13.81
N VAL A 108 3.21 -6.63 12.71
CA VAL A 108 3.28 -5.24 12.24
C VAL A 108 2.49 -4.33 13.18
N VAL A 109 1.27 -4.72 13.53
CA VAL A 109 0.41 -3.97 14.46
C VAL A 109 1.06 -3.84 15.83
N GLN A 110 1.62 -4.92 16.37
CA GLN A 110 2.30 -4.89 17.67
C GLN A 110 3.52 -3.97 17.63
N MET A 111 4.28 -3.99 16.54
CA MET A 111 5.42 -3.10 16.34
C MET A 111 4.98 -1.63 16.20
N ALA A 112 3.91 -1.38 15.45
CA ALA A 112 3.34 -0.04 15.30
C ALA A 112 2.93 0.54 16.67
N LYS A 113 2.17 -0.20 17.47
CA LYS A 113 1.76 0.20 18.82
C LYS A 113 2.94 0.43 19.78
N ARG A 114 4.03 -0.32 19.64
CA ARG A 114 5.21 -0.23 20.52
C ARG A 114 6.12 0.94 20.18
N HIS A 115 6.27 1.28 18.91
CA HIS A 115 7.32 2.19 18.44
C HIS A 115 6.83 3.51 17.86
N PHE A 116 5.52 3.68 17.68
CA PHE A 116 4.94 4.91 17.15
C PHE A 116 3.89 5.46 18.10
N SER A 117 3.82 6.80 18.19
CA SER A 117 2.84 7.49 19.01
C SER A 117 1.64 7.93 18.17
N PHE A 118 0.45 7.88 18.78
CA PHE A 118 -0.81 8.26 18.15
C PHE A 118 -1.53 9.30 18.99
N PRO A 119 -2.42 10.14 18.38
CA PRO A 119 -3.29 11.04 19.14
C PRO A 119 -4.15 10.25 20.13
N GLU A 120 -4.36 10.81 21.32
CA GLU A 120 -5.16 10.17 22.38
C GLU A 120 -6.69 10.36 22.20
N ASP A 121 -7.11 10.93 21.07
CA ASP A 121 -8.52 11.20 20.77
C ASP A 121 -9.33 9.96 20.34
N GLY A 122 -8.68 8.79 20.28
CA GLY A 122 -9.31 7.49 19.97
C GLY A 122 -9.76 7.31 18.52
N ARG A 123 -9.44 8.24 17.62
CA ARG A 123 -9.84 8.16 16.20
C ARG A 123 -9.01 7.20 15.35
N ILE A 124 -7.89 6.71 15.86
CA ILE A 124 -7.06 5.70 15.20
C ILE A 124 -7.10 4.44 16.04
N SER A 125 -7.49 3.34 15.42
CA SER A 125 -7.50 2.00 16.00
C SER A 125 -6.66 1.05 15.17
N PHE A 126 -6.22 -0.06 15.77
CA PHE A 126 -5.45 -1.10 15.11
C PHE A 126 -6.16 -2.44 15.22
N ARG A 127 -6.27 -3.14 14.10
CA ARG A 127 -6.80 -4.50 14.03
C ARG A 127 -5.80 -5.39 13.30
N GLU A 128 -5.50 -6.53 13.92
CA GLU A 128 -4.59 -7.54 13.40
C GLU A 128 -5.32 -8.46 12.40
N GLY A 129 -4.64 -8.85 11.31
CA GLY A 129 -5.13 -9.85 10.37
C GLY A 129 -4.36 -9.87 9.04
N ASP A 130 -4.56 -10.95 8.30
CA ASP A 130 -4.09 -11.13 6.93
C ASP A 130 -5.25 -10.77 5.96
N PHE A 131 -5.09 -9.72 5.17
CA PHE A 131 -6.16 -9.25 4.28
C PHE A 131 -6.52 -10.26 3.18
N PHE A 132 -5.72 -11.29 2.95
CA PHE A 132 -6.08 -12.38 2.03
C PHE A 132 -6.88 -13.51 2.70
N LYS A 133 -6.81 -13.64 4.03
CA LYS A 133 -7.38 -14.77 4.78
C LYS A 133 -8.50 -14.33 5.72
N ASP A 134 -8.23 -13.30 6.54
CA ASP A 134 -9.09 -12.91 7.65
C ASP A 134 -10.23 -11.97 7.23
N PRO A 135 -11.34 -11.88 7.98
CA PRO A 135 -12.42 -10.93 7.72
C PRO A 135 -11.91 -9.49 7.78
N LEU A 136 -12.17 -8.71 6.72
CA LEU A 136 -11.85 -7.31 6.68
C LEU A 136 -12.78 -6.48 7.58
N PRO A 137 -12.29 -5.39 8.22
CA PRO A 137 -13.15 -4.44 8.91
C PRO A 137 -14.18 -3.84 7.96
N GLU A 138 -15.42 -3.71 8.37
CA GLU A 138 -16.41 -2.93 7.61
C GLU A 138 -16.02 -1.44 7.62
N ALA A 139 -16.04 -0.78 6.46
CA ALA A 139 -15.65 0.61 6.32
C ALA A 139 -16.42 1.31 5.19
N ASP A 140 -16.48 2.65 5.27
CA ASP A 140 -17.01 3.48 4.19
C ASP A 140 -15.95 3.71 3.11
N LEU A 141 -14.68 3.77 3.50
CA LEU A 141 -13.54 3.92 2.59
C LEU A 141 -12.40 2.97 2.96
N TYR A 142 -11.87 2.27 1.97
CA TYR A 142 -10.61 1.56 2.10
C TYR A 142 -9.48 2.37 1.51
N LEU A 143 -8.41 2.60 2.28
CA LEU A 143 -7.15 3.14 1.79
C LEU A 143 -6.21 1.97 1.47
N LEU A 144 -5.68 1.95 0.25
CA LEU A 144 -4.63 1.04 -0.18
C LEU A 144 -3.45 1.87 -0.68
N ALA A 145 -2.48 2.09 0.18
CA ALA A 145 -1.32 2.92 -0.12
C ALA A 145 -0.07 2.06 -0.25
N ARG A 146 0.41 1.91 -1.48
CA ARG A 146 1.54 1.05 -1.84
C ARG A 146 1.30 -0.42 -1.43
N VAL A 147 0.13 -0.92 -1.79
CA VAL A 147 -0.28 -2.30 -1.51
C VAL A 147 -0.45 -3.11 -2.80
N LEU A 148 -1.17 -2.57 -3.78
CA LEU A 148 -1.48 -3.32 -5.00
C LEU A 148 -0.25 -3.55 -5.87
N HIS A 149 0.73 -2.67 -5.81
CA HIS A 149 1.97 -2.81 -6.57
C HIS A 149 2.86 -3.97 -6.11
N ASP A 150 2.65 -4.51 -4.92
CA ASP A 150 3.40 -5.66 -4.41
C ASP A 150 2.94 -7.00 -5.00
N TRP A 151 1.74 -7.04 -5.58
CA TRP A 151 1.03 -8.26 -5.91
C TRP A 151 0.79 -8.44 -7.40
N THR A 152 0.68 -9.73 -7.80
CA THR A 152 0.23 -10.10 -9.15
C THR A 152 -1.20 -9.63 -9.41
N ASP A 153 -1.59 -9.49 -10.69
CA ASP A 153 -2.94 -9.04 -11.05
C ASP A 153 -4.03 -9.99 -10.50
N ASP A 154 -3.78 -11.29 -10.41
CA ASP A 154 -4.70 -12.28 -9.82
C ASP A 154 -4.89 -12.04 -8.31
N LYS A 155 -3.82 -11.79 -7.57
CA LYS A 155 -3.91 -11.47 -6.14
C LYS A 155 -4.60 -10.12 -5.92
N CYS A 156 -4.29 -9.11 -6.73
CA CYS A 156 -4.98 -7.83 -6.71
C CYS A 156 -6.49 -8.00 -6.91
N SER A 157 -6.90 -8.77 -7.93
CA SER A 157 -8.32 -9.02 -8.23
C SER A 157 -9.04 -9.70 -7.06
N ARG A 158 -8.41 -10.70 -6.44
CA ARG A 158 -8.97 -11.37 -5.25
C ARG A 158 -9.11 -10.40 -4.06
N LEU A 159 -8.09 -9.58 -3.81
CA LEU A 159 -8.12 -8.60 -2.72
C LEU A 159 -9.22 -7.55 -2.96
N LEU A 160 -9.31 -7.01 -4.16
CA LEU A 160 -10.31 -6.01 -4.53
C LEU A 160 -11.74 -6.54 -4.41
N ALA A 161 -12.00 -7.81 -4.78
CA ALA A 161 -13.30 -8.45 -4.59
C ALA A 161 -13.66 -8.57 -3.09
N ARG A 162 -12.70 -8.93 -2.23
CA ARG A 162 -12.90 -8.97 -0.78
C ARG A 162 -13.21 -7.59 -0.20
N ILE A 163 -12.47 -6.58 -0.63
CA ILE A 163 -12.68 -5.19 -0.21
C ILE A 163 -14.07 -4.71 -0.65
N HIS A 164 -14.46 -4.97 -1.90
CA HIS A 164 -15.79 -4.62 -2.39
C HIS A 164 -16.89 -5.28 -1.55
N GLY A 165 -16.73 -6.56 -1.16
CA GLY A 165 -17.67 -7.27 -0.29
C GLY A 165 -17.82 -6.62 1.09
N ALA A 166 -16.72 -6.19 1.71
CA ALA A 166 -16.67 -5.61 3.05
C ALA A 166 -16.97 -4.09 3.09
N CYS A 167 -16.80 -3.40 1.97
CA CYS A 167 -17.10 -1.98 1.84
C CYS A 167 -18.60 -1.72 1.95
N ARG A 168 -19.00 -0.69 2.67
CA ARG A 168 -20.41 -0.27 2.81
C ARG A 168 -20.97 0.23 1.48
N THR A 169 -22.28 0.10 1.31
CA THR A 169 -23.00 0.68 0.16
C THR A 169 -22.83 2.19 0.16
N GLY A 170 -22.47 2.77 -1.00
CA GLY A 170 -22.15 4.19 -1.15
C GLY A 170 -20.73 4.54 -0.71
N GLY A 171 -19.96 3.57 -0.23
CA GLY A 171 -18.56 3.72 0.11
C GLY A 171 -17.63 3.65 -1.10
N GLY A 172 -16.35 3.38 -0.86
CA GLY A 172 -15.36 3.32 -1.94
C GLY A 172 -13.98 2.85 -1.53
N ILE A 173 -13.06 2.98 -2.47
CA ILE A 173 -11.65 2.65 -2.30
C ILE A 173 -10.79 3.80 -2.81
N LEU A 174 -9.77 4.18 -2.05
CA LEU A 174 -8.71 5.09 -2.47
C LEU A 174 -7.40 4.30 -2.61
N VAL A 175 -6.97 4.11 -3.85
CA VAL A 175 -5.67 3.49 -4.17
C VAL A 175 -4.64 4.60 -4.34
N ILE A 176 -3.52 4.49 -3.62
CA ILE A 176 -2.43 5.45 -3.64
C ILE A 176 -1.16 4.72 -4.10
N GLU A 177 -0.74 5.02 -5.33
CA GLU A 177 0.39 4.35 -5.98
C GLU A 177 1.16 5.32 -6.88
N SER A 178 2.39 4.96 -7.27
CA SER A 178 3.13 5.69 -8.28
C SER A 178 2.65 5.24 -9.66
N LEU A 179 1.99 6.13 -10.42
CA LEU A 179 1.35 5.75 -11.68
C LEU A 179 2.30 5.91 -12.87
N LEU A 180 2.39 4.88 -13.71
CA LEU A 180 3.02 4.99 -15.02
C LEU A 180 2.20 5.90 -15.94
N ASP A 181 2.86 6.52 -16.91
CA ASP A 181 2.20 7.20 -18.02
C ASP A 181 1.43 6.21 -18.89
N ALA A 182 0.48 6.69 -19.70
CA ALA A 182 -0.42 5.83 -20.46
C ALA A 182 0.32 4.91 -21.45
N ASP A 183 1.47 5.32 -21.95
CA ASP A 183 2.33 4.53 -22.84
C ASP A 183 3.32 3.62 -22.09
N GLY A 184 3.33 3.67 -20.76
CA GLY A 184 4.22 2.88 -19.89
C GLY A 184 5.69 3.33 -19.90
N ARG A 185 6.01 4.48 -20.51
CA ARG A 185 7.40 4.94 -20.71
C ARG A 185 7.87 6.03 -19.74
N GLY A 186 7.08 6.38 -18.78
CA GLY A 186 7.39 7.38 -17.77
C GLY A 186 6.42 7.31 -16.59
N PRO A 187 6.61 8.16 -15.59
CA PRO A 187 7.83 8.92 -15.30
C PRO A 187 9.01 8.01 -14.96
N LEU A 188 10.25 8.50 -15.09
CA LEU A 188 11.45 7.71 -14.78
C LEU A 188 11.42 7.16 -13.35
N THR A 189 10.99 7.96 -12.37
CA THR A 189 10.88 7.54 -10.97
C THR A 189 9.96 6.32 -10.83
N THR A 190 8.79 6.33 -11.48
CA THR A 190 7.85 5.21 -11.44
C THR A 190 8.40 3.97 -12.14
N GLN A 191 9.15 4.14 -13.24
CA GLN A 191 9.84 3.02 -13.89
C GLN A 191 10.89 2.38 -12.98
N LEU A 192 11.67 3.20 -12.24
CA LEU A 192 12.62 2.71 -11.24
C LEU A 192 11.91 1.99 -10.09
N TYR A 193 10.75 2.49 -9.66
CA TYR A 193 9.93 1.81 -8.66
C TYR A 193 9.39 0.47 -9.19
N SER A 194 9.00 0.40 -10.46
CA SER A 194 8.58 -0.87 -11.06
C SER A 194 9.70 -1.91 -11.11
N LEU A 195 10.94 -1.49 -11.42
CA LEU A 195 12.11 -2.37 -11.30
C LEU A 195 12.39 -2.75 -9.84
N ASN A 196 12.14 -1.83 -8.90
CA ASN A 196 12.23 -2.12 -7.47
C ASN A 196 11.23 -3.20 -7.04
N MET A 197 10.00 -3.16 -7.56
CA MET A 197 9.01 -4.22 -7.34
C MET A 197 9.52 -5.56 -7.89
N LEU A 198 10.08 -5.59 -9.09
CA LEU A 198 10.64 -6.82 -9.67
C LEU A 198 11.71 -7.47 -8.78
N VAL A 199 12.62 -6.68 -8.19
CA VAL A 199 13.70 -7.25 -7.35
C VAL A 199 13.26 -7.62 -5.93
N GLN A 200 12.14 -7.07 -5.44
CA GLN A 200 11.69 -7.23 -4.05
C GLN A 200 10.33 -7.91 -3.90
N THR A 201 9.43 -7.85 -4.89
CA THR A 201 8.06 -8.31 -4.77
C THR A 201 7.69 -9.27 -5.92
N GLU A 202 6.42 -9.52 -6.10
CA GLU A 202 5.89 -10.27 -7.25
C GLU A 202 5.03 -9.38 -8.15
N GLY A 203 4.98 -8.09 -7.85
CA GLY A 203 4.14 -7.11 -8.53
C GLY A 203 4.91 -6.14 -9.42
N ARG A 204 4.29 -4.99 -9.66
CA ARG A 204 4.80 -3.94 -10.55
C ARG A 204 4.04 -2.64 -10.37
N GLU A 205 4.60 -1.54 -10.81
CA GLU A 205 3.83 -0.32 -11.01
C GLU A 205 2.94 -0.44 -12.26
N ARG A 206 1.83 0.30 -12.27
CA ARG A 206 0.78 0.19 -13.29
C ARG A 206 0.36 1.55 -13.81
N THR A 207 -0.19 1.56 -15.02
CA THR A 207 -0.85 2.74 -15.60
C THR A 207 -2.26 2.93 -14.99
N PRO A 208 -2.87 4.13 -15.10
CA PRO A 208 -4.26 4.35 -14.72
C PRO A 208 -5.23 3.37 -15.40
N ALA A 209 -4.99 3.02 -16.66
CA ALA A 209 -5.82 2.07 -17.40
C ALA A 209 -5.74 0.65 -16.81
N GLN A 210 -4.55 0.22 -16.38
CA GLN A 210 -4.37 -1.08 -15.73
C GLN A 210 -5.04 -1.14 -14.36
N TYR A 211 -4.97 -0.08 -13.55
CA TYR A 211 -5.73 -0.02 -12.29
C TYR A 211 -7.24 -0.04 -12.52
N ARG A 212 -7.73 0.68 -13.55
CA ARG A 212 -9.14 0.62 -13.94
C ARG A 212 -9.57 -0.80 -14.34
N ALA A 213 -8.71 -1.53 -15.07
CA ALA A 213 -8.95 -2.92 -15.47
C ALA A 213 -8.98 -3.90 -14.29
N LEU A 214 -8.37 -3.57 -13.14
CA LEU A 214 -8.47 -4.34 -11.90
C LEU A 214 -9.71 -3.96 -11.07
N LEU A 215 -10.03 -2.67 -10.98
CA LEU A 215 -11.10 -2.15 -10.11
C LEU A 215 -12.50 -2.44 -10.68
N ALA A 216 -12.71 -2.22 -11.98
CA ALA A 216 -14.03 -2.35 -12.58
C ALA A 216 -14.59 -3.78 -12.52
N PRO A 217 -13.84 -4.86 -12.83
CA PRO A 217 -14.34 -6.23 -12.67
C PRO A 217 -14.62 -6.63 -11.22
N ALA A 218 -13.97 -5.97 -10.24
CA ALA A 218 -14.23 -6.19 -8.82
C ALA A 218 -15.54 -5.54 -8.34
N GLY A 219 -16.22 -4.77 -9.20
CA GLY A 219 -17.49 -4.11 -8.92
C GLY A 219 -17.39 -2.61 -8.61
N PHE A 220 -16.19 -2.04 -8.61
CA PHE A 220 -16.02 -0.60 -8.40
C PHE A 220 -16.33 0.20 -9.67
N HIS A 221 -16.98 1.34 -9.50
CA HIS A 221 -17.37 2.25 -10.58
C HIS A 221 -16.87 3.69 -10.30
N ASP A 222 -17.18 4.65 -11.16
CA ASP A 222 -16.77 6.07 -11.04
C ASP A 222 -15.28 6.24 -10.74
N ILE A 223 -14.45 5.45 -11.43
CA ILE A 223 -13.01 5.38 -11.20
C ILE A 223 -12.33 6.64 -11.71
N GLN A 224 -11.86 7.47 -10.80
CA GLN A 224 -11.19 8.73 -11.07
C GLN A 224 -9.71 8.65 -10.66
N CYS A 225 -8.81 9.11 -11.54
CA CYS A 225 -7.38 9.20 -11.25
C CYS A 225 -6.98 10.67 -11.15
N ARG A 226 -6.19 11.02 -10.15
CA ARG A 226 -5.61 12.35 -9.98
C ARG A 226 -4.12 12.28 -9.76
N ARG A 227 -3.37 12.98 -10.62
CA ARG A 227 -1.96 13.24 -10.39
C ARG A 227 -1.82 14.29 -9.29
N THR A 228 -0.98 14.01 -8.29
CA THR A 228 -0.77 14.93 -7.16
C THR A 228 0.38 15.90 -7.41
N GLY A 229 1.22 15.62 -8.40
CA GLY A 229 2.47 16.34 -8.65
C GLY A 229 3.63 15.88 -7.76
N GLY A 230 3.38 14.97 -6.81
CA GLY A 230 4.38 14.28 -5.99
C GLY A 230 4.79 12.93 -6.59
N THR A 231 5.34 12.08 -5.74
CA THR A 231 5.79 10.73 -6.12
C THR A 231 4.62 9.77 -6.29
N TYR A 232 3.56 9.95 -5.51
CA TYR A 232 2.37 9.10 -5.50
C TYR A 232 1.14 9.85 -5.98
N ASP A 233 0.30 9.12 -6.67
CA ASP A 233 -0.96 9.58 -7.24
C ASP A 233 -2.13 8.88 -6.58
N ALA A 234 -3.34 9.40 -6.76
CA ALA A 234 -4.54 8.90 -6.12
C ALA A 234 -5.58 8.43 -7.14
N ILE A 235 -6.20 7.26 -6.86
CA ILE A 235 -7.31 6.70 -7.63
C ILE A 235 -8.46 6.46 -6.67
N LEU A 236 -9.55 7.21 -6.83
CA LEU A 236 -10.79 6.99 -6.08
C LEU A 236 -11.78 6.22 -6.94
N ALA A 237 -12.39 5.20 -6.38
CA ALA A 237 -13.47 4.46 -7.01
C ALA A 237 -14.61 4.21 -6.01
N ARG A 238 -15.85 4.13 -6.47
CA ARG A 238 -17.06 3.95 -5.67
C ARG A 238 -17.54 2.50 -5.73
N LYS A 239 -18.18 2.07 -4.64
CA LYS A 239 -18.93 0.82 -4.60
C LYS A 239 -20.36 1.04 -5.08
#